data_a5a1d7a7877002593f1d8c8e78f60227
#
_entry.id   a5a1d7a7877002593f1d8c8e78f60227
#
_cell.length_a   1.000
_cell.length_b   1.000
_cell.length_c   1.000
_cell.angle_alpha   90.00
_cell.angle_beta   90.00
_cell.angle_gamma   90.00
#
_symmetry.space_group_name_H-M   'P 1'
#
loop_
_entity.id
_entity.type
_entity.pdbx_description
1 polymer ?
#
loop_
_entity_poly.entity_id
_entity_poly.type
_entity_poly.pdbx_seq_one_letter_code
_entity_poly.pdbx_strand_id
1 'polypeptide(L)'
;MAEDDLRMAALLEQLLAEAGCKPTVHHDGRSALRDARRGGFDVLLLDWMLPGLTGPQVLAALRADGHTTPALLLTARGDVRDRVDGLDAGADDYLAKPFDVEELLARLRALHRRGSGKGLVALRAGDLLVDPASRTATRGGQPVALSTREFEILALLLARAGRVVSRSTILDEVWDGDTDLRSNTIDVHVASLRAKVDRPFGRDSIQTVRGAGYRLDPAGG
;
A
#
# COMPACT_ATOMS: atom_id res chain seq x y z
N MET A 1 -10.96 -4.19 11.24
CA MET A 1 -9.87 -5.18 11.28
C MET A 1 -10.40 -6.60 11.13
N ALA A 2 -9.57 -7.56 10.71
CA ALA A 2 -9.94 -8.97 10.65
C ALA A 2 -8.84 -9.81 11.33
N GLU A 3 -9.24 -10.62 12.33
CA GLU A 3 -8.41 -11.48 13.16
C GLU A 3 -9.29 -12.64 13.67
N ASP A 4 -8.87 -13.87 13.47
CA ASP A 4 -9.67 -15.06 13.83
C ASP A 4 -9.45 -15.49 15.29
N ASP A 5 -8.30 -15.19 15.88
CA ASP A 5 -8.08 -15.37 17.32
C ASP A 5 -8.89 -14.32 18.11
N LEU A 6 -9.94 -14.80 18.79
CA LEU A 6 -10.86 -13.93 19.54
C LEU A 6 -10.17 -13.13 20.66
N ARG A 7 -9.11 -13.69 21.26
CA ARG A 7 -8.37 -13.01 22.33
C ARG A 7 -7.50 -11.88 21.76
N MET A 8 -6.80 -12.18 20.67
CA MET A 8 -6.00 -11.19 19.96
C MET A 8 -6.90 -10.09 19.39
N ALA A 9 -8.04 -10.45 18.80
CA ALA A 9 -9.01 -9.50 18.27
C ALA A 9 -9.53 -8.55 19.36
N ALA A 10 -9.92 -9.07 20.53
CA ALA A 10 -10.40 -8.25 21.65
C ALA A 10 -9.30 -7.32 22.20
N LEU A 11 -8.05 -7.81 22.31
CA LEU A 11 -6.90 -7.01 22.72
C LEU A 11 -6.65 -5.88 21.72
N LEU A 12 -6.60 -6.19 20.44
CA LEU A 12 -6.38 -5.20 19.38
C LEU A 12 -7.52 -4.18 19.31
N GLU A 13 -8.76 -4.60 19.48
CA GLU A 13 -9.93 -3.72 19.52
C GLU A 13 -9.78 -2.68 20.65
N GLN A 14 -9.45 -3.15 21.86
CA GLN A 14 -9.22 -2.27 23.00
C GLN A 14 -8.07 -1.28 22.75
N LEU A 15 -6.92 -1.76 22.31
CA LEU A 15 -5.73 -0.94 22.05
C LEU A 15 -6.00 0.13 20.98
N LEU A 16 -6.70 -0.25 19.90
CA LEU A 16 -7.07 0.69 18.84
C LEU A 16 -8.08 1.74 19.34
N ALA A 17 -9.05 1.33 20.17
CA ALA A 17 -10.00 2.27 20.76
C ALA A 17 -9.31 3.25 21.71
N GLU A 18 -8.39 2.80 22.56
CA GLU A 18 -7.57 3.65 23.44
C GLU A 18 -6.69 4.62 22.63
N ALA A 19 -6.23 4.22 21.45
CA ALA A 19 -5.50 5.08 20.50
C ALA A 19 -6.40 6.06 19.71
N GLY A 20 -7.72 6.11 20.01
CA GLY A 20 -8.69 7.03 19.39
C GLY A 20 -9.25 6.54 18.05
N CYS A 21 -9.01 5.28 17.67
CA CYS A 21 -9.60 4.66 16.49
C CYS A 21 -11.03 4.16 16.79
N LYS A 22 -11.80 3.88 15.73
CA LYS A 22 -13.11 3.21 15.80
C LYS A 22 -13.02 1.87 15.07
N PRO A 23 -12.55 0.81 15.72
CA PRO A 23 -12.37 -0.48 15.06
C PRO A 23 -13.72 -1.13 14.75
N THR A 24 -13.82 -1.72 13.55
CA THR A 24 -14.84 -2.71 13.20
C THR A 24 -14.14 -4.05 13.08
N VAL A 25 -14.61 -5.06 13.82
CA VAL A 25 -13.94 -6.35 13.97
C VAL A 25 -14.65 -7.43 13.18
N HIS A 26 -13.91 -8.23 12.44
CA HIS A 26 -14.33 -9.42 11.76
C HIS A 26 -13.42 -10.60 12.13
N HIS A 27 -13.96 -11.82 12.11
CA HIS A 27 -13.22 -13.03 12.47
C HIS A 27 -13.04 -13.98 11.28
N ASP A 28 -13.43 -13.57 10.09
CA ASP A 28 -13.24 -14.29 8.85
C ASP A 28 -13.04 -13.35 7.66
N GLY A 29 -12.34 -13.83 6.63
CA GLY A 29 -12.01 -13.02 5.48
C GLY A 29 -13.21 -12.65 4.59
N ARG A 30 -14.28 -13.46 4.57
CA ARG A 30 -15.46 -13.16 3.74
C ARG A 30 -16.29 -12.03 4.31
N SER A 31 -16.49 -11.99 5.61
CA SER A 31 -17.18 -10.88 6.27
C SER A 31 -16.36 -9.59 6.19
N ALA A 32 -15.04 -9.69 6.39
CA ALA A 32 -14.12 -8.57 6.23
C ALA A 32 -14.18 -7.98 4.81
N LEU A 33 -14.09 -8.82 3.78
CA LEU A 33 -14.19 -8.38 2.38
C LEU A 33 -15.53 -7.70 2.08
N ARG A 34 -16.64 -8.32 2.50
CA ARG A 34 -17.99 -7.79 2.27
C ARG A 34 -18.16 -6.40 2.87
N ASP A 35 -17.63 -6.17 4.06
CA ASP A 35 -17.76 -4.89 4.74
C ASP A 35 -16.77 -3.86 4.18
N ALA A 36 -15.54 -4.25 3.92
CA ALA A 36 -14.54 -3.39 3.31
C ALA A 36 -14.96 -2.86 1.91
N ARG A 37 -15.71 -3.65 1.14
CA ARG A 37 -16.31 -3.23 -0.14
C ARG A 37 -17.30 -2.08 -0.03
N ARG A 38 -17.95 -1.93 1.14
CA ARG A 38 -18.86 -0.79 1.39
C ARG A 38 -18.11 0.52 1.57
N GLY A 39 -16.79 0.44 1.83
CA GLY A 39 -15.94 1.59 2.07
C GLY A 39 -16.12 2.22 3.45
N GLY A 40 -15.53 3.42 3.62
CA GLY A 40 -15.64 4.18 4.88
C GLY A 40 -14.60 3.80 5.93
N PHE A 41 -13.58 3.04 5.54
CA PHE A 41 -12.44 2.71 6.39
C PHE A 41 -11.19 3.50 5.98
N ASP A 42 -10.49 4.07 6.95
CA ASP A 42 -9.26 4.81 6.73
C ASP A 42 -8.06 3.88 6.57
N VAL A 43 -8.05 2.74 7.26
CA VAL A 43 -7.00 1.70 7.21
C VAL A 43 -7.62 0.33 7.43
N LEU A 44 -7.09 -0.68 6.75
CA LEU A 44 -7.41 -2.09 6.95
C LEU A 44 -6.26 -2.75 7.73
N LEU A 45 -6.60 -3.48 8.80
CA LEU A 45 -5.70 -4.36 9.53
C LEU A 45 -6.20 -5.80 9.34
N LEU A 46 -5.41 -6.63 8.68
CA LEU A 46 -5.83 -7.98 8.28
C LEU A 46 -4.81 -9.01 8.76
N ASP A 47 -5.26 -10.03 9.47
CA ASP A 47 -4.41 -11.20 9.67
C ASP A 47 -4.20 -11.93 8.34
N TRP A 48 -3.02 -12.49 8.18
CA TRP A 48 -2.67 -13.33 7.03
C TRP A 48 -3.59 -14.54 6.92
N MET A 49 -3.72 -15.26 8.03
CA MET A 49 -4.49 -16.52 8.09
C MET A 49 -5.89 -16.27 8.66
N LEU A 50 -6.85 -16.06 7.77
CA LEU A 50 -8.24 -15.91 8.13
C LEU A 50 -9.08 -17.07 7.57
N PRO A 51 -10.12 -17.53 8.27
CA PRO A 51 -11.07 -18.50 7.74
C PRO A 51 -11.76 -17.99 6.47
N GLY A 52 -11.94 -18.85 5.51
CA GLY A 52 -12.71 -18.60 4.28
C GLY A 52 -11.95 -17.89 3.18
N LEU A 53 -11.33 -16.75 3.45
CA LEU A 53 -10.39 -16.03 2.58
C LEU A 53 -9.22 -15.54 3.41
N THR A 54 -8.00 -15.76 2.96
CA THR A 54 -6.80 -15.23 3.62
C THR A 54 -6.75 -13.70 3.52
N GLY A 55 -5.99 -13.04 4.40
CA GLY A 55 -5.78 -11.59 4.33
C GLY A 55 -5.32 -11.11 2.95
N PRO A 56 -4.29 -11.74 2.33
CA PRO A 56 -3.89 -11.41 0.96
C PRO A 56 -5.01 -11.61 -0.08
N GLN A 57 -5.83 -12.66 0.03
CA GLN A 57 -6.96 -12.87 -0.87
C GLN A 57 -8.05 -11.80 -0.73
N VAL A 58 -8.34 -11.38 0.50
CA VAL A 58 -9.24 -10.25 0.78
C VAL A 58 -8.72 -8.99 0.10
N LEU A 59 -7.43 -8.72 0.28
CA LEU A 59 -6.81 -7.54 -0.27
C LEU A 59 -6.75 -7.55 -1.80
N ALA A 60 -6.34 -8.66 -2.41
CA ALA A 60 -6.33 -8.81 -3.86
C ALA A 60 -7.73 -8.57 -4.47
N ALA A 61 -8.79 -9.09 -3.83
CA ALA A 61 -10.16 -8.86 -4.26
C ALA A 61 -10.55 -7.39 -4.18
N LEU A 62 -10.20 -6.69 -3.07
CA LEU A 62 -10.44 -5.26 -2.92
C LEU A 62 -9.70 -4.43 -3.97
N ARG A 63 -8.44 -4.78 -4.27
CA ARG A 63 -7.64 -4.09 -5.30
C ARG A 63 -8.22 -4.32 -6.70
N ALA A 64 -8.71 -5.52 -7.00
CA ALA A 64 -9.40 -5.81 -8.26
C ALA A 64 -10.69 -5.00 -8.41
N ASP A 65 -11.39 -4.73 -7.31
CA ASP A 65 -12.60 -3.87 -7.28
C ASP A 65 -12.27 -2.36 -7.28
N GLY A 66 -10.97 -1.97 -7.33
CA GLY A 66 -10.53 -0.58 -7.37
C GLY A 66 -10.44 0.11 -6.00
N HIS A 67 -10.58 -0.62 -4.88
CA HIS A 67 -10.39 -0.06 -3.55
C HIS A 67 -8.92 0.22 -3.26
N THR A 68 -8.62 1.42 -2.78
CA THR A 68 -7.26 1.90 -2.48
C THR A 68 -7.03 2.12 -0.98
N THR A 69 -7.96 1.70 -0.11
CA THR A 69 -7.82 1.83 1.34
C THR A 69 -6.50 1.20 1.80
N PRO A 70 -5.65 1.94 2.54
CA PRO A 70 -4.38 1.41 3.04
C PRO A 70 -4.57 0.15 3.87
N ALA A 71 -3.67 -0.82 3.73
CA ALA A 71 -3.79 -2.10 4.40
C ALA A 71 -2.48 -2.55 5.03
N LEU A 72 -2.54 -2.93 6.31
CA LEU A 72 -1.48 -3.59 7.07
C LEU A 72 -1.82 -5.08 7.20
N LEU A 73 -0.92 -5.95 6.78
CA LEU A 73 -1.04 -7.39 7.00
C LEU A 73 -0.28 -7.79 8.26
N LEU A 74 -0.94 -8.56 9.14
CA LEU A 74 -0.30 -9.24 10.25
C LEU A 74 0.11 -10.64 9.79
N THR A 75 1.38 -11.03 9.99
CA THR A 75 1.90 -12.31 9.50
C THR A 75 2.65 -13.07 10.59
N ALA A 76 2.60 -14.40 10.58
CA ALA A 76 3.46 -15.22 11.42
C ALA A 76 4.93 -15.10 10.94
N ARG A 77 5.86 -15.02 11.88
CA ARG A 77 7.30 -14.80 11.64
C ARG A 77 7.88 -15.94 10.80
N GLY A 78 8.45 -15.65 9.62
CA GLY A 78 9.46 -16.51 9.03
C GLY A 78 9.41 -16.83 7.55
N ASP A 79 8.31 -16.70 6.82
CA ASP A 79 8.33 -17.11 5.41
C ASP A 79 8.53 -15.90 4.47
N VAL A 80 9.67 -15.93 3.74
CA VAL A 80 10.00 -14.91 2.72
C VAL A 80 8.99 -14.96 1.57
N ARG A 81 8.40 -16.12 1.30
CA ARG A 81 7.37 -16.31 0.26
C ARG A 81 6.08 -15.59 0.63
N ASP A 82 5.64 -15.69 1.88
CA ASP A 82 4.45 -15.01 2.36
C ASP A 82 4.56 -13.47 2.20
N ARG A 83 5.75 -12.90 2.39
CA ARG A 83 5.98 -11.47 2.21
C ARG A 83 5.86 -11.02 0.74
N VAL A 84 6.36 -11.83 -0.19
CA VAL A 84 6.25 -11.55 -1.63
C VAL A 84 4.78 -11.66 -2.06
N ASP A 85 4.09 -12.72 -1.66
CA ASP A 85 2.67 -12.94 -2.01
C ASP A 85 1.76 -11.84 -1.41
N GLY A 86 2.06 -11.34 -0.22
CA GLY A 86 1.33 -10.23 0.41
C GLY A 86 1.51 -8.89 -0.30
N LEU A 87 2.73 -8.61 -0.75
CA LEU A 87 3.05 -7.40 -1.53
C LEU A 87 2.44 -7.48 -2.92
N ASP A 88 2.49 -8.65 -3.56
CA ASP A 88 1.83 -8.89 -4.86
C ASP A 88 0.31 -8.78 -4.75
N ALA A 89 -0.28 -9.11 -3.59
CA ALA A 89 -1.69 -8.88 -3.29
C ALA A 89 -2.06 -7.40 -3.08
N GLY A 90 -1.07 -6.49 -3.05
CA GLY A 90 -1.27 -5.04 -2.92
C GLY A 90 -1.34 -4.55 -1.47
N ALA A 91 -0.68 -5.23 -0.52
CA ALA A 91 -0.48 -4.72 0.83
C ALA A 91 0.43 -3.49 0.83
N ASP A 92 0.13 -2.55 1.72
CA ASP A 92 0.88 -1.30 1.84
C ASP A 92 1.99 -1.41 2.89
N ASP A 93 1.80 -2.30 3.87
CA ASP A 93 2.78 -2.64 4.89
C ASP A 93 2.46 -4.01 5.50
N TYR A 94 3.39 -4.59 6.23
CA TYR A 94 3.20 -5.83 7.00
C TYR A 94 3.88 -5.73 8.36
N LEU A 95 3.38 -6.51 9.32
CA LEU A 95 3.92 -6.59 10.67
C LEU A 95 3.96 -8.05 11.12
N ALA A 96 5.15 -8.53 11.50
CA ALA A 96 5.34 -9.91 11.93
C ALA A 96 4.87 -10.11 13.38
N LYS A 97 4.10 -11.18 13.63
CA LYS A 97 3.76 -11.65 14.98
C LYS A 97 4.93 -12.46 15.57
N PRO A 98 5.31 -12.27 16.85
CA PRO A 98 4.78 -11.28 17.79
C PRO A 98 5.33 -9.88 17.49
N PHE A 99 4.51 -8.85 17.71
CA PHE A 99 4.86 -7.46 17.47
C PHE A 99 4.71 -6.62 18.74
N ASP A 100 5.38 -5.49 18.74
CA ASP A 100 5.21 -4.45 19.74
C ASP A 100 3.97 -3.59 19.43
N VAL A 101 3.21 -3.22 20.47
CA VAL A 101 2.00 -2.40 20.33
C VAL A 101 2.33 -1.01 19.77
N GLU A 102 3.44 -0.42 20.22
CA GLU A 102 3.86 0.90 19.75
C GLU A 102 4.23 0.88 18.27
N GLU A 103 4.87 -0.22 17.81
CA GLU A 103 5.17 -0.44 16.39
C GLU A 103 3.89 -0.55 15.57
N LEU A 104 2.93 -1.38 15.99
CA LEU A 104 1.63 -1.50 15.33
C LEU A 104 0.95 -0.13 15.17
N LEU A 105 0.84 0.62 16.26
CA LEU A 105 0.20 1.94 16.26
C LEU A 105 0.97 2.96 15.41
N ALA A 106 2.30 2.91 15.41
CA ALA A 106 3.12 3.77 14.56
C ALA A 106 2.87 3.50 13.07
N ARG A 107 2.83 2.21 12.66
CA ARG A 107 2.54 1.81 11.28
C ARG A 107 1.12 2.20 10.85
N LEU A 108 0.12 2.00 11.69
CA LEU A 108 -1.26 2.42 11.40
C LEU A 108 -1.37 3.95 11.26
N ARG A 109 -0.70 4.73 12.14
CA ARG A 109 -0.65 6.20 11.99
C ARG A 109 0.03 6.62 10.70
N ALA A 110 1.11 5.95 10.29
CA ALA A 110 1.80 6.21 9.04
C ALA A 110 0.89 5.96 7.83
N LEU A 111 0.18 4.82 7.82
CA LEU A 111 -0.79 4.48 6.77
C LEU A 111 -1.95 5.48 6.71
N HIS A 112 -2.52 5.87 7.85
CA HIS A 112 -3.60 6.86 7.91
C HIS A 112 -3.15 8.24 7.41
N ARG A 113 -1.98 8.73 7.85
CA ARG A 113 -1.42 10.02 7.41
C ARG A 113 -1.27 10.08 5.89
N ARG A 114 -0.82 9.00 5.28
CA ARG A 114 -0.65 8.85 3.84
C ARG A 114 -2.00 8.83 3.11
N GLY A 115 -3.05 8.27 3.73
CA GLY A 115 -4.43 8.27 3.21
C GLY A 115 -5.11 9.65 3.19
N SER A 116 -4.68 10.58 4.02
CA SER A 116 -5.40 11.86 4.24
C SER A 116 -5.03 13.02 3.31
N GLY A 117 -4.12 12.86 2.33
CA GLY A 117 -3.85 13.73 1.16
C GLY A 117 -4.04 15.27 1.26
N LYS A 118 -3.80 15.89 2.41
CA LYS A 118 -4.04 17.34 2.58
C LYS A 118 -2.90 18.18 1.99
N GLY A 119 -3.17 18.85 0.89
CA GLY A 119 -2.43 20.06 0.49
C GLY A 119 -1.45 19.97 -0.68
N LEU A 120 -1.51 18.96 -1.57
CA LEU A 120 -0.58 18.87 -2.71
C LEU A 120 -1.27 19.20 -4.05
N VAL A 121 -0.56 19.97 -4.88
CA VAL A 121 -0.94 20.25 -6.27
C VAL A 121 -0.88 18.96 -7.09
N ALA A 122 -1.81 18.78 -8.04
CA ALA A 122 -1.79 17.64 -8.95
C ALA A 122 -0.43 17.54 -9.69
N LEU A 123 0.16 16.35 -9.66
CA LEU A 123 1.45 16.06 -10.28
C LEU A 123 1.22 15.48 -11.68
N ARG A 124 2.03 15.91 -12.66
CA ARG A 124 1.82 15.53 -14.07
C ARG A 124 3.15 15.26 -14.78
N ALA A 125 3.15 14.22 -15.63
CA ALA A 125 4.17 13.98 -16.65
C ALA A 125 3.48 13.46 -17.92
N GLY A 126 3.53 14.23 -18.99
CA GLY A 126 2.79 13.92 -20.22
C GLY A 126 1.28 13.78 -19.95
N ASP A 127 0.74 12.59 -20.23
CA ASP A 127 -0.66 12.21 -20.02
C ASP A 127 -0.92 11.47 -18.71
N LEU A 128 0.13 11.25 -17.90
CA LEU A 128 0.05 10.69 -16.55
C LEU A 128 -0.22 11.80 -15.54
N LEU A 129 -1.29 11.68 -14.77
CA LEU A 129 -1.69 12.64 -13.76
C LEU A 129 -1.96 11.93 -12.43
N VAL A 130 -1.43 12.48 -11.36
CA VAL A 130 -1.67 12.02 -9.98
C VAL A 130 -2.17 13.20 -9.16
N ASP A 131 -3.33 13.04 -8.56
CA ASP A 131 -3.87 13.99 -7.60
C ASP A 131 -3.69 13.45 -6.17
N PRO A 132 -2.73 14.00 -5.41
CA PRO A 132 -2.50 13.57 -4.05
C PRO A 132 -3.65 13.88 -3.09
N ALA A 133 -4.46 14.91 -3.39
CA ALA A 133 -5.55 15.30 -2.51
C ALA A 133 -6.73 14.31 -2.56
N SER A 134 -7.07 13.85 -3.77
CA SER A 134 -8.10 12.82 -3.97
C SER A 134 -7.54 11.40 -3.99
N ARG A 135 -6.21 11.23 -3.95
CA ARG A 135 -5.49 9.96 -4.12
C ARG A 135 -5.88 9.22 -5.39
N THR A 136 -6.07 9.95 -6.47
CA THR A 136 -6.41 9.40 -7.77
C THR A 136 -5.23 9.48 -8.74
N ALA A 137 -5.15 8.51 -9.64
CA ALA A 137 -4.22 8.51 -10.75
C ALA A 137 -4.98 8.28 -12.05
N THR A 138 -4.60 9.00 -13.09
CA THR A 138 -5.13 8.79 -14.44
C THR A 138 -4.01 8.75 -15.46
N ARG A 139 -4.19 7.97 -16.53
CA ARG A 139 -3.30 7.92 -17.68
C ARG A 139 -4.12 8.07 -18.96
N GLY A 140 -3.80 9.07 -19.79
CA GLY A 140 -4.61 9.37 -20.98
C GLY A 140 -6.08 9.67 -20.64
N GLY A 141 -6.37 10.21 -19.46
CA GLY A 141 -7.73 10.45 -18.95
C GLY A 141 -8.44 9.22 -18.39
N GLN A 142 -7.83 8.03 -18.46
CA GLN A 142 -8.40 6.80 -17.89
C GLN A 142 -7.95 6.61 -16.45
N PRO A 143 -8.84 6.28 -15.50
CA PRO A 143 -8.47 6.03 -14.12
C PRO A 143 -7.60 4.78 -13.98
N VAL A 144 -6.56 4.86 -13.14
CA VAL A 144 -5.66 3.75 -12.82
C VAL A 144 -5.76 3.43 -11.35
N ALA A 145 -6.17 2.20 -11.02
CA ALA A 145 -6.28 1.74 -9.63
C ALA A 145 -4.89 1.37 -9.09
N LEU A 146 -4.41 2.13 -8.13
CA LEU A 146 -3.13 1.91 -7.45
C LEU A 146 -3.35 1.56 -5.98
N SER A 147 -2.50 0.69 -5.42
CA SER A 147 -2.40 0.55 -3.97
C SER A 147 -1.77 1.80 -3.36
N THR A 148 -1.83 1.93 -2.04
CA THR A 148 -1.24 3.09 -1.34
C THR A 148 0.25 3.23 -1.64
N ARG A 149 1.02 2.14 -1.61
CA ARG A 149 2.47 2.18 -1.88
C ARG A 149 2.79 2.50 -3.33
N GLU A 150 2.05 1.92 -4.27
CA GLU A 150 2.19 2.25 -5.69
C GLU A 150 1.91 3.74 -5.93
N PHE A 151 0.86 4.26 -5.31
CA PHE A 151 0.52 5.67 -5.40
C PHE A 151 1.62 6.57 -4.85
N GLU A 152 2.16 6.26 -3.67
CA GLU A 152 3.23 7.04 -3.02
C GLU A 152 4.53 7.01 -3.81
N ILE A 153 4.94 5.84 -4.31
CA ILE A 153 6.10 5.73 -5.20
C ILE A 153 5.89 6.57 -6.46
N LEU A 154 4.71 6.46 -7.09
CA LEU A 154 4.41 7.20 -8.30
C LEU A 154 4.39 8.72 -8.06
N ALA A 155 3.77 9.17 -6.97
CA ALA A 155 3.73 10.58 -6.58
C ALA A 155 5.14 11.12 -6.30
N LEU A 156 5.99 10.33 -5.61
CA LEU A 156 7.38 10.68 -5.34
C LEU A 156 8.19 10.82 -6.65
N LEU A 157 8.05 9.86 -7.56
CA LEU A 157 8.75 9.88 -8.85
C LEU A 157 8.27 11.05 -9.72
N LEU A 158 6.96 11.34 -9.73
CA LEU A 158 6.38 12.48 -10.44
C LEU A 158 6.87 13.83 -9.88
N ALA A 159 6.89 13.98 -8.55
CA ALA A 159 7.41 15.19 -7.91
C ALA A 159 8.89 15.45 -8.25
N ARG A 160 9.61 14.41 -8.67
CA ARG A 160 11.04 14.48 -9.06
C ARG A 160 11.26 14.06 -10.51
N ALA A 161 10.26 14.26 -11.38
CA ALA A 161 10.33 13.86 -12.78
C ALA A 161 11.64 14.32 -13.45
N GLY A 162 12.26 13.44 -14.21
CA GLY A 162 13.57 13.66 -14.85
C GLY A 162 14.78 13.41 -13.95
N ARG A 163 14.61 13.29 -12.63
CA ARG A 163 15.68 13.00 -11.67
C ARG A 163 15.68 11.54 -11.26
N VAL A 164 16.87 11.02 -10.97
CA VAL A 164 16.99 9.67 -10.40
C VAL A 164 16.64 9.72 -8.91
N VAL A 165 15.71 8.87 -8.48
CA VAL A 165 15.36 8.66 -7.09
C VAL A 165 15.96 7.32 -6.65
N SER A 166 16.82 7.35 -5.63
CA SER A 166 17.50 6.14 -5.15
C SER A 166 16.52 5.21 -4.43
N ARG A 167 16.87 3.93 -4.34
CA ARG A 167 16.08 2.98 -3.55
C ARG A 167 16.01 3.36 -2.07
N SER A 168 17.11 3.85 -1.50
CA SER A 168 17.12 4.36 -0.12
C SER A 168 16.15 5.54 0.04
N THR A 169 16.17 6.51 -0.86
CA THR A 169 15.24 7.63 -0.82
C THR A 169 13.78 7.17 -0.91
N ILE A 170 13.48 6.21 -1.79
CA ILE A 170 12.12 5.64 -1.87
C ILE A 170 11.75 4.95 -0.56
N LEU A 171 12.68 4.19 0.03
CA LEU A 171 12.46 3.53 1.31
C LEU A 171 12.20 4.53 2.43
N ASP A 172 13.05 5.55 2.53
CA ASP A 172 12.96 6.59 3.57
C ASP A 172 11.66 7.39 3.48
N GLU A 173 11.24 7.78 2.27
CA GLU A 173 10.08 8.65 2.08
C GLU A 173 8.74 7.91 1.98
N VAL A 174 8.76 6.65 1.54
CA VAL A 174 7.53 5.86 1.39
C VAL A 174 7.31 4.91 2.57
N TRP A 175 8.37 4.45 3.26
CA TRP A 175 8.29 3.54 4.41
C TRP A 175 8.84 4.12 5.72
N ASP A 176 9.05 5.45 5.82
CA ASP A 176 9.59 6.12 7.02
C ASP A 176 10.96 5.56 7.48
N GLY A 177 11.78 5.08 6.53
CA GLY A 177 13.12 4.57 6.81
C GLY A 177 13.17 3.19 7.47
N ASP A 178 12.09 2.40 7.38
CA ASP A 178 12.06 1.04 7.92
C ASP A 178 13.16 0.16 7.30
N THR A 179 14.24 -0.06 8.06
CA THR A 179 15.46 -0.74 7.61
C THR A 179 15.30 -2.26 7.46
N ASP A 180 14.24 -2.85 7.99
CA ASP A 180 13.96 -4.29 7.87
C ASP A 180 13.37 -4.68 6.50
N LEU A 181 12.98 -3.70 5.69
CA LEU A 181 12.50 -3.93 4.34
C LEU A 181 13.65 -4.24 3.38
N ARG A 182 13.62 -5.42 2.77
CA ARG A 182 14.61 -5.80 1.76
C ARG A 182 14.44 -4.95 0.50
N SER A 183 15.55 -4.66 -0.17
CA SER A 183 15.58 -3.84 -1.39
C SER A 183 14.68 -4.34 -2.54
N ASN A 184 14.31 -5.64 -2.55
CA ASN A 184 13.40 -6.21 -3.54
C ASN A 184 11.93 -5.78 -3.39
N THR A 185 11.53 -5.27 -2.21
CA THR A 185 10.16 -4.75 -1.99
C THR A 185 9.82 -3.61 -2.95
N ILE A 186 10.75 -2.68 -3.14
CA ILE A 186 10.58 -1.55 -4.08
C ILE A 186 10.46 -2.05 -5.51
N ASP A 187 11.30 -3.03 -5.90
CA ASP A 187 11.32 -3.57 -7.26
C ASP A 187 9.98 -4.25 -7.62
N VAL A 188 9.34 -4.92 -6.66
CA VAL A 188 8.00 -5.51 -6.82
C VAL A 188 6.95 -4.43 -7.07
N HIS A 189 6.90 -3.39 -6.24
CA HIS A 189 5.94 -2.29 -6.40
C HIS A 189 6.16 -1.53 -7.71
N VAL A 190 7.41 -1.31 -8.13
CA VAL A 190 7.72 -0.67 -9.42
C VAL A 190 7.31 -1.56 -10.59
N ALA A 191 7.51 -2.87 -10.50
CA ALA A 191 7.05 -3.81 -11.54
C ALA A 191 5.51 -3.78 -11.67
N SER A 192 4.78 -3.76 -10.53
CA SER A 192 3.33 -3.63 -10.50
C SER A 192 2.85 -2.28 -11.05
N LEU A 193 3.53 -1.17 -10.68
CA LEU A 193 3.26 0.15 -11.24
C LEU A 193 3.35 0.15 -12.77
N ARG A 194 4.46 -0.35 -13.33
CA ARG A 194 4.63 -0.44 -14.79
C ARG A 194 3.53 -1.26 -15.46
N ALA A 195 3.08 -2.33 -14.80
CA ALA A 195 1.97 -3.14 -15.31
C ALA A 195 0.65 -2.35 -15.37
N LYS A 196 0.48 -1.31 -14.55
CA LYS A 196 -0.75 -0.52 -14.45
C LYS A 196 -0.68 0.81 -15.21
N VAL A 197 0.45 1.53 -15.12
CA VAL A 197 0.57 2.88 -15.71
C VAL A 197 1.28 2.92 -17.06
N ASP A 198 2.07 1.90 -17.41
CA ASP A 198 2.86 1.89 -18.64
C ASP A 198 2.35 0.86 -19.66
N ARG A 199 2.35 -0.43 -19.33
CA ARG A 199 2.05 -1.51 -20.28
C ARG A 199 0.70 -1.38 -20.99
N PRO A 200 -0.42 -1.07 -20.29
CA PRO A 200 -1.72 -0.95 -20.94
C PRO A 200 -1.80 0.22 -21.94
N PHE A 201 -0.89 1.18 -21.81
CA PHE A 201 -0.86 2.41 -22.61
C PHE A 201 0.30 2.42 -23.62
N GLY A 202 1.07 1.33 -23.72
CA GLY A 202 2.24 1.25 -24.61
C GLY A 202 3.34 2.25 -24.27
N ARG A 203 3.53 2.53 -22.97
CA ARG A 203 4.47 3.51 -22.44
C ARG A 203 5.61 2.86 -21.65
N ASP A 204 6.69 3.59 -21.41
CA ASP A 204 7.83 3.24 -20.57
C ASP A 204 8.28 4.45 -19.75
N SER A 205 7.35 5.02 -18.98
CA SER A 205 7.60 6.24 -18.21
C SER A 205 8.49 6.02 -17.01
N ILE A 206 8.43 4.85 -16.36
CA ILE A 206 9.24 4.54 -15.19
C ILE A 206 10.47 3.73 -15.62
N GLN A 207 11.62 4.37 -15.64
CA GLN A 207 12.89 3.80 -16.09
C GLN A 207 13.74 3.31 -14.91
N THR A 208 14.42 2.16 -15.07
CA THR A 208 15.43 1.69 -14.10
C THR A 208 16.80 2.26 -14.46
N VAL A 209 17.41 2.99 -13.53
CA VAL A 209 18.81 3.44 -13.64
C VAL A 209 19.67 2.47 -12.83
N ARG A 210 20.38 1.58 -13.54
CA ARG A 210 21.17 0.50 -12.92
C ARG A 210 22.14 1.05 -11.86
N GLY A 211 22.14 0.45 -10.69
CA GLY A 211 23.00 0.83 -9.57
C GLY A 211 22.59 2.13 -8.86
N ALA A 212 21.60 2.89 -9.37
CA ALA A 212 21.21 4.18 -8.81
C ALA A 212 19.76 4.21 -8.29
N GLY A 213 18.78 3.63 -9.01
CA GLY A 213 17.39 3.66 -8.60
C GLY A 213 16.42 3.74 -9.78
N TYR A 214 15.43 4.61 -9.68
CA TYR A 214 14.38 4.80 -10.67
C TYR A 214 14.26 6.26 -11.09
N ARG A 215 13.82 6.48 -12.31
CA ARG A 215 13.56 7.81 -12.86
C ARG A 215 12.24 7.78 -13.63
N LEU A 216 11.41 8.79 -13.44
CA LEU A 216 10.22 9.00 -14.26
C LEU A 216 10.54 9.99 -15.38
N ASP A 217 10.16 9.62 -16.60
CA ASP A 217 10.31 10.50 -17.78
C ASP A 217 9.34 11.68 -17.65
N PRO A 218 9.82 12.94 -17.70
CA PRO A 218 8.96 14.14 -17.63
C PRO A 218 7.93 14.21 -18.75
N ALA A 219 8.22 13.62 -19.91
CA ALA A 219 7.29 13.56 -21.03
C ALA A 219 6.22 12.46 -20.86
N GLY A 220 6.37 11.59 -19.87
CA GLY A 220 5.44 10.50 -19.60
C GLY A 220 5.69 9.23 -20.41
N GLY A 221 6.88 9.09 -21.02
CA GLY A 221 7.31 7.89 -21.77
C GLY A 221 6.72 7.76 -23.14
#